data_585dd79edf41df6f7451267bdace0632
#
_entry.id   585dd79edf41df6f7451267bdace0632
#
_cell.length_a   1.000
_cell.length_b   1.000
_cell.length_c   1.000
_cell.angle_alpha   90.00
_cell.angle_beta   90.00
_cell.angle_gamma   90.00
#
_symmetry.space_group_name_H-M   'P 1'
#
loop_
_entity.id
_entity.type
_entity.pdbx_description
1 polymer ?
#
loop_
_entity_poly.entity_id
_entity_poly.type
_entity_poly.pdbx_seq_one_letter_code
_entity_poly.pdbx_strand_id
1 'polypeptide(L)'
;MARIIKHSRFCWRLPIRDLQQLMQEHTFWGKGRSIADLHQMLKGSAAVVSLWQKNELVGFGRASSDGIYRAVLWDVVVKNELQGHGNGRLIVEALLSHVAVNKAERVYLMTTNQQGFYEQIGFKHNVFQKLMIIDRKAINNVR
;
A
#
# COMPACT_ATOMS: atom_id res chain seq x y z
N MET A 1 19.48 -1.03 -8.83
CA MET A 1 18.20 -1.10 -9.56
C MET A 1 17.14 -1.74 -8.69
N ALA A 2 15.97 -1.17 -8.64
CA ALA A 2 14.88 -1.67 -7.79
C ALA A 2 14.22 -2.91 -8.39
N ARG A 3 13.83 -3.84 -7.54
CA ARG A 3 13.18 -5.09 -7.93
C ARG A 3 11.84 -5.22 -7.19
N ILE A 4 10.77 -5.46 -7.97
CA ILE A 4 9.43 -5.70 -7.44
C ILE A 4 9.24 -7.20 -7.19
N ILE A 5 8.63 -7.52 -6.05
CA ILE A 5 8.13 -8.87 -5.76
C ILE A 5 6.65 -8.76 -5.42
N LYS A 6 5.82 -9.51 -6.15
CA LYS A 6 4.40 -9.65 -5.87
C LYS A 6 4.19 -10.87 -4.97
N HIS A 7 3.46 -10.69 -3.88
CA HIS A 7 3.14 -11.75 -2.94
C HIS A 7 1.65 -12.06 -2.99
N SER A 8 1.31 -13.34 -2.91
CA SER A 8 -0.06 -13.78 -2.66
C SER A 8 -0.34 -13.76 -1.15
N ARG A 9 -1.55 -14.16 -0.75
CA ARG A 9 -1.88 -14.33 0.67
C ARG A 9 -0.82 -15.20 1.36
N PHE A 10 -0.57 -14.92 2.63
CA PHE A 10 0.41 -15.65 3.43
C PHE A 10 1.85 -15.44 2.92
N CYS A 11 2.26 -14.19 2.76
CA CYS A 11 3.63 -13.88 2.33
C CYS A 11 4.63 -14.09 3.48
N TRP A 12 5.10 -15.31 3.58
CA TRP A 12 6.06 -15.76 4.62
C TRP A 12 7.45 -15.14 4.48
N ARG A 13 7.78 -14.67 3.28
CA ARG A 13 9.15 -14.25 2.96
C ARG A 13 9.40 -12.76 3.18
N LEU A 14 8.37 -12.00 3.51
CA LEU A 14 8.54 -10.59 3.80
C LEU A 14 9.08 -10.41 5.22
N PRO A 15 10.27 -9.82 5.39
CA PRO A 15 10.85 -9.64 6.71
C PRO A 15 10.05 -8.59 7.49
N ILE A 16 9.32 -9.04 8.48
CA ILE A 16 8.33 -8.21 9.18
C ILE A 16 8.96 -7.05 9.95
N ARG A 17 10.18 -7.25 10.48
CA ARG A 17 10.87 -6.19 11.20
C ARG A 17 11.33 -5.07 10.27
N ASP A 18 11.74 -5.43 9.06
CA ASP A 18 12.11 -4.46 8.04
C ASP A 18 10.87 -3.67 7.57
N LEU A 19 9.74 -4.33 7.44
CA LEU A 19 8.47 -3.66 7.14
C LEU A 19 8.07 -2.71 8.26
N GLN A 20 8.18 -3.12 9.51
CA GLN A 20 7.90 -2.27 10.66
C GLN A 20 8.77 -1.02 10.65
N GLN A 21 10.05 -1.19 10.40
CA GLN A 21 11.00 -0.08 10.34
C GLN A 21 10.70 0.86 9.16
N LEU A 22 10.40 0.30 7.98
CA LEU A 22 10.04 1.10 6.82
C LEU A 22 8.83 1.99 7.11
N MET A 23 7.79 1.44 7.72
CA MET A 23 6.59 2.20 8.08
C MET A 23 6.87 3.23 9.18
N GLN A 24 7.65 2.86 10.18
CA GLN A 24 7.99 3.76 11.29
C GLN A 24 8.77 4.98 10.81
N GLU A 25 9.69 4.79 9.90
CA GLU A 25 10.61 5.85 9.47
C GLU A 25 10.08 6.68 8.29
N HIS A 26 9.22 6.11 7.45
CA HIS A 26 8.86 6.72 6.17
C HIS A 26 7.37 6.97 5.98
N THR A 27 6.56 6.80 7.02
CA THR A 27 5.13 7.14 6.97
C THR A 27 4.71 7.92 8.21
N PHE A 28 3.62 8.68 8.11
CA PHE A 28 2.99 9.28 9.29
C PHE A 28 1.83 8.42 9.81
N TRP A 29 1.24 7.58 8.96
CA TRP A 29 0.08 6.76 9.32
C TRP A 29 0.44 5.39 9.87
N GLY A 30 1.63 4.88 9.57
CA GLY A 30 2.07 3.53 9.93
C GLY A 30 2.97 3.44 11.15
N LYS A 31 3.14 4.54 11.88
CA LYS A 31 3.97 4.55 13.09
C LYS A 31 3.30 3.80 14.22
N GLY A 32 4.10 3.10 15.02
CA GLY A 32 3.64 2.43 16.22
C GLY A 32 2.93 1.10 15.99
N ARG A 33 2.90 0.58 14.76
CA ARG A 33 2.32 -0.73 14.47
C ARG A 33 3.19 -1.85 15.02
N SER A 34 2.59 -2.78 15.77
CA SER A 34 3.31 -3.92 16.35
C SER A 34 3.60 -4.99 15.31
N ILE A 35 4.56 -5.85 15.60
CA ILE A 35 4.89 -7.01 14.76
C ILE A 35 3.66 -7.92 14.61
N ALA A 36 2.95 -8.18 15.73
CA ALA A 36 1.76 -9.03 15.70
C ALA A 36 0.66 -8.45 14.81
N ASP A 37 0.42 -7.14 14.90
CA ASP A 37 -0.59 -6.46 14.08
C ASP A 37 -0.18 -6.41 12.61
N LEU A 38 1.09 -6.24 12.30
CA LEU A 38 1.58 -6.29 10.93
C LEU A 38 1.40 -7.68 10.31
N HIS A 39 1.65 -8.75 11.08
CA HIS A 39 1.36 -10.11 10.61
C HIS A 39 -0.12 -10.29 10.31
N GLN A 40 -0.99 -9.80 11.19
CA GLN A 40 -2.44 -9.88 10.99
C GLN A 40 -2.86 -9.07 9.75
N MET A 41 -2.30 -7.89 9.57
CA MET A 41 -2.53 -7.06 8.39
C MET A 41 -2.15 -7.79 7.11
N LEU A 42 -0.99 -8.42 7.07
CA LEU A 42 -0.55 -9.17 5.89
C LEU A 42 -1.48 -10.35 5.60
N LYS A 43 -1.92 -11.07 6.62
CA LYS A 43 -2.89 -12.15 6.47
C LYS A 43 -4.22 -11.68 5.88
N GLY A 44 -4.64 -10.47 6.24
CA GLY A 44 -5.87 -9.87 5.75
C GLY A 44 -5.74 -9.20 4.38
N SER A 45 -4.56 -9.16 3.81
CA SER A 45 -4.32 -8.53 2.51
C SER A 45 -4.45 -9.54 1.39
N ALA A 46 -5.23 -9.20 0.36
CA ALA A 46 -5.37 -10.05 -0.82
C ALA A 46 -4.14 -9.97 -1.74
N ALA A 47 -3.49 -8.82 -1.77
CA ALA A 47 -2.30 -8.57 -2.56
C ALA A 47 -1.27 -7.80 -1.74
N VAL A 48 -0.01 -8.18 -1.85
CA VAL A 48 1.12 -7.50 -1.23
C VAL A 48 2.22 -7.36 -2.28
N VAL A 49 2.82 -6.20 -2.33
CA VAL A 49 3.95 -5.91 -3.21
C VAL A 49 5.08 -5.34 -2.37
N SER A 50 6.28 -5.84 -2.57
CA SER A 50 7.50 -5.33 -1.94
C SER A 50 8.49 -4.85 -3.00
N LEU A 51 9.19 -3.79 -2.69
CA LEU A 51 10.22 -3.20 -3.55
C LEU A 51 11.57 -3.33 -2.86
N TRP A 52 12.54 -3.85 -3.59
CA TRP A 52 13.87 -4.17 -3.06
C TRP A 52 14.96 -3.47 -3.85
N GLN A 53 15.97 -3.01 -3.15
CA GLN A 53 17.18 -2.48 -3.75
C GLN A 53 18.38 -2.96 -2.92
N LYS A 54 19.35 -3.61 -3.57
CA LYS A 54 20.55 -4.15 -2.89
C LYS A 54 20.19 -5.01 -1.67
N ASN A 55 19.21 -5.91 -1.83
CA ASN A 55 18.71 -6.79 -0.77
C ASN A 55 18.08 -6.07 0.44
N GLU A 56 17.75 -4.80 0.29
CA GLU A 56 17.06 -4.01 1.31
C GLU A 56 15.60 -3.76 0.88
N LEU A 57 14.68 -3.89 1.83
CA LEU A 57 13.28 -3.53 1.62
C LEU A 57 13.15 -2.01 1.60
N VAL A 58 12.82 -1.46 0.45
CA VAL A 58 12.75 0.00 0.25
C VAL A 58 11.36 0.52 -0.08
N GLY A 59 10.41 -0.37 -0.33
CA GLY A 59 9.03 0.01 -0.60
C GLY A 59 8.05 -1.12 -0.38
N PHE A 60 6.78 -0.77 -0.22
CA PHE A 60 5.72 -1.69 0.11
C PHE A 60 4.39 -1.12 -0.36
N GLY A 61 3.44 -2.00 -0.63
CA GLY A 61 2.05 -1.66 -0.85
C GLY A 61 1.20 -2.90 -0.71
N ARG A 62 -0.07 -2.72 -0.37
CA ARG A 62 -0.99 -3.83 -0.25
C ARG A 62 -2.38 -3.47 -0.76
N ALA A 63 -3.21 -4.46 -0.97
CA ALA A 63 -4.59 -4.28 -1.38
C ALA A 63 -5.50 -5.27 -0.67
N SER A 64 -6.70 -4.80 -0.33
CA SER A 64 -7.84 -5.67 -0.05
C SER A 64 -8.64 -5.81 -1.34
N SER A 65 -9.24 -6.99 -1.58
CA SER A 65 -9.95 -7.25 -2.83
C SER A 65 -10.85 -8.47 -2.71
N ASP A 66 -12.01 -8.39 -3.35
CA ASP A 66 -12.84 -9.58 -3.55
C ASP A 66 -12.48 -10.34 -4.84
N GLY A 67 -11.56 -9.80 -5.62
CA GLY A 67 -11.08 -10.41 -6.86
C GLY A 67 -11.94 -10.17 -8.09
N ILE A 68 -13.10 -9.52 -7.94
CA ILE A 68 -14.09 -9.37 -9.00
C ILE A 68 -14.63 -7.96 -9.11
N TYR A 69 -15.11 -7.39 -8.01
CA TYR A 69 -15.82 -6.12 -8.05
C TYR A 69 -15.01 -4.96 -7.49
N ARG A 70 -14.45 -5.14 -6.30
CA ARG A 70 -13.85 -4.02 -5.57
C ARG A 70 -12.49 -4.41 -4.99
N ALA A 71 -11.54 -3.52 -5.18
CA ALA A 71 -10.26 -3.58 -4.51
C ALA A 71 -9.94 -2.20 -3.94
N VAL A 72 -9.15 -2.17 -2.89
CA VAL A 72 -8.68 -0.92 -2.27
C VAL A 72 -7.18 -1.04 -2.04
N LEU A 73 -6.42 -0.05 -2.50
CA LEU A 73 -4.99 0.04 -2.24
C LEU A 73 -4.73 0.71 -0.89
N TRP A 74 -3.80 0.14 -0.14
CA TRP A 74 -3.44 0.59 1.20
C TRP A 74 -1.93 0.64 1.39
N ASP A 75 -1.49 1.56 2.26
CA ASP A 75 -0.14 1.55 2.81
C ASP A 75 0.98 1.54 1.75
N VAL A 76 0.80 2.30 0.67
CA VAL A 76 1.84 2.47 -0.34
C VAL A 76 2.94 3.35 0.25
N VAL A 77 4.14 2.83 0.36
CA VAL A 77 5.29 3.53 0.94
C VAL A 77 6.56 3.26 0.16
N VAL A 78 7.38 4.29 0.01
CA VAL A 78 8.74 4.22 -0.54
C VAL A 78 9.65 4.99 0.40
N LYS A 79 10.85 4.46 0.66
CA LYS A 79 11.88 5.19 1.40
C LYS A 79 12.00 6.62 0.90
N ASN A 80 12.11 7.58 1.82
CA ASN A 80 12.10 9.00 1.47
C ASN A 80 13.16 9.34 0.41
N GLU A 81 14.37 8.81 0.53
CA GLU A 81 15.47 9.09 -0.39
C GLU A 81 15.29 8.47 -1.78
N LEU A 82 14.33 7.55 -1.94
CA LEU A 82 14.02 6.91 -3.22
C LEU A 82 12.72 7.39 -3.84
N GLN A 83 12.08 8.39 -3.25
CA GLN A 83 10.89 9.02 -3.82
C GLN A 83 11.26 9.92 -5.00
N GLY A 84 10.30 10.16 -5.89
CA GLY A 84 10.51 11.01 -7.05
C GLY A 84 11.25 10.36 -8.22
N HIS A 85 11.47 9.04 -8.17
CA HIS A 85 12.19 8.29 -9.21
C HIS A 85 11.36 7.19 -9.85
N GLY A 86 10.04 7.24 -9.73
CA GLY A 86 9.13 6.24 -10.31
C GLY A 86 8.93 4.98 -9.46
N ASN A 87 9.52 4.89 -8.28
CA ASN A 87 9.40 3.70 -7.43
C ASN A 87 8.00 3.49 -6.87
N GLY A 88 7.33 4.57 -6.47
CA GLY A 88 5.93 4.50 -6.05
C GLY A 88 5.01 4.02 -7.16
N ARG A 89 5.25 4.50 -8.37
CA ARG A 89 4.51 4.06 -9.56
C ARG A 89 4.69 2.57 -9.83
N LEU A 90 5.90 2.05 -9.69
CA LEU A 90 6.18 0.61 -9.82
C LEU A 90 5.34 -0.20 -8.86
N ILE A 91 5.23 0.22 -7.60
CA ILE A 91 4.44 -0.46 -6.58
C ILE A 91 2.96 -0.45 -6.96
N VAL A 92 2.43 0.70 -7.31
CA VAL A 92 1.00 0.85 -7.65
C VAL A 92 0.67 0.03 -8.90
N GLU A 93 1.48 0.10 -9.94
CA GLU A 93 1.28 -0.68 -11.16
C GLU A 93 1.37 -2.18 -10.88
N ALA A 94 2.27 -2.61 -10.00
CA ALA A 94 2.37 -4.00 -9.59
C ALA A 94 1.12 -4.46 -8.83
N LEU A 95 0.55 -3.63 -7.96
CA LEU A 95 -0.71 -3.91 -7.30
C LEU A 95 -1.86 -4.01 -8.30
N LEU A 96 -1.96 -3.08 -9.24
CA LEU A 96 -3.02 -3.09 -10.26
C LEU A 96 -2.93 -4.31 -11.18
N SER A 97 -1.73 -4.80 -11.45
CA SER A 97 -1.53 -6.00 -12.27
C SER A 97 -1.50 -7.30 -11.49
N HIS A 98 -1.56 -7.23 -10.15
CA HIS A 98 -1.59 -8.42 -9.30
C HIS A 98 -2.83 -9.26 -9.59
N VAL A 99 -2.68 -10.58 -9.58
CA VAL A 99 -3.76 -11.52 -9.93
C VAL A 99 -5.01 -11.32 -9.03
N ALA A 100 -4.83 -10.89 -7.79
CA ALA A 100 -5.93 -10.65 -6.87
C ALA A 100 -6.68 -9.33 -7.15
N VAL A 101 -6.11 -8.44 -7.95
CA VAL A 101 -6.64 -7.08 -8.20
C VAL A 101 -7.01 -6.85 -9.65
N ASN A 102 -6.32 -7.48 -10.59
CA ASN A 102 -6.38 -7.13 -12.01
C ASN A 102 -7.75 -7.33 -12.68
N LYS A 103 -8.66 -8.06 -12.05
CA LYS A 103 -10.03 -8.27 -12.54
C LYS A 103 -11.07 -7.44 -11.78
N ALA A 104 -10.69 -6.72 -10.75
CA ALA A 104 -11.62 -5.90 -9.99
C ALA A 104 -12.21 -4.81 -10.89
N GLU A 105 -13.53 -4.69 -10.87
CA GLU A 105 -14.25 -3.70 -11.67
C GLU A 105 -13.84 -2.27 -11.30
N ARG A 106 -13.63 -2.02 -9.99
CA ARG A 106 -13.14 -0.74 -9.49
C ARG A 106 -12.04 -0.94 -8.47
N VAL A 107 -11.04 -0.09 -8.54
CA VAL A 107 -9.97 -0.03 -7.55
C VAL A 107 -10.01 1.35 -6.91
N TYR A 108 -10.12 1.37 -5.59
CA TYR A 108 -10.20 2.59 -4.79
C TYR A 108 -8.89 2.82 -4.06
N LEU A 109 -8.65 4.07 -3.71
CA LEU A 109 -7.63 4.44 -2.73
C LEU A 109 -8.02 5.75 -2.05
N MET A 110 -7.45 6.00 -0.89
CA MET A 110 -7.56 7.26 -0.19
C MET A 110 -6.17 7.86 -0.06
N THR A 111 -6.04 9.15 -0.32
CA THR A 111 -4.79 9.86 -0.18
C THR A 111 -5.03 11.22 0.46
N THR A 112 -4.09 11.65 1.30
CA THR A 112 -4.16 12.94 1.96
C THR A 112 -3.61 14.04 1.06
N ASN A 113 -2.49 13.79 0.38
CA ASN A 113 -1.76 14.84 -0.35
C ASN A 113 -1.05 14.35 -1.62
N GLN A 114 -1.37 13.16 -2.13
CA GLN A 114 -0.72 12.59 -3.30
C GLN A 114 -1.69 12.42 -4.48
N GLN A 115 -2.74 13.20 -4.52
CA GLN A 115 -3.77 13.09 -5.57
C GLN A 115 -3.16 13.17 -6.97
N GLY A 116 -2.28 14.13 -7.22
CA GLY A 116 -1.65 14.31 -8.54
C GLY A 116 -0.82 13.10 -8.98
N PHE A 117 -0.13 12.47 -8.04
CA PHE A 117 0.63 11.25 -8.31
C PHE A 117 -0.28 10.13 -8.80
N TYR A 118 -1.39 9.90 -8.12
CA TYR A 118 -2.33 8.84 -8.51
C TYR A 118 -3.09 9.17 -9.79
N GLU A 119 -3.40 10.43 -10.03
CA GLU A 119 -4.03 10.86 -11.29
C GLU A 119 -3.16 10.54 -12.51
N GLN A 120 -1.84 10.66 -12.39
CA GLN A 120 -0.91 10.31 -13.47
C GLN A 120 -0.92 8.81 -13.80
N ILE A 121 -1.31 7.96 -12.84
CA ILE A 121 -1.41 6.52 -13.05
C ILE A 121 -2.76 6.14 -13.66
N GLY A 122 -3.76 7.01 -13.60
CA GLY A 122 -5.09 6.79 -14.17
C GLY A 122 -6.22 6.82 -13.16
N PHE A 123 -5.93 7.07 -11.89
CA PHE A 123 -6.99 7.27 -10.90
C PHE A 123 -7.67 8.61 -11.11
N LYS A 124 -8.95 8.66 -10.80
CA LYS A 124 -9.75 9.89 -10.92
C LYS A 124 -10.46 10.15 -9.60
N HIS A 125 -10.52 11.41 -9.22
CA HIS A 125 -11.35 11.81 -8.10
C HIS A 125 -12.82 11.51 -8.41
N ASN A 126 -13.48 10.77 -7.53
CA ASN A 126 -14.90 10.46 -7.70
C ASN A 126 -15.75 11.52 -6.99
N VAL A 127 -16.51 12.28 -7.76
CA VAL A 127 -17.34 13.36 -7.22
C VAL A 127 -18.69 12.88 -6.69
N PHE A 128 -19.07 11.64 -6.99
CA PHE A 128 -20.38 11.10 -6.62
C PHE A 128 -20.36 10.32 -5.30
N GLN A 129 -19.21 9.83 -4.90
CA GLN A 129 -19.04 9.08 -3.66
C GLN A 129 -18.30 9.92 -2.64
N LYS A 130 -18.70 9.81 -1.38
CA LYS A 130 -18.03 10.50 -0.28
C LYS A 130 -17.43 9.47 0.65
N LEU A 131 -16.20 9.72 1.11
CA LEU A 131 -15.55 8.91 2.11
C LEU A 131 -16.17 9.19 3.47
N MET A 132 -16.58 8.14 4.17
CA MET A 132 -17.10 8.22 5.54
C MET A 132 -16.31 7.23 6.39
N ILE A 133 -15.96 7.62 7.60
CA ILE A 133 -15.10 6.86 8.49
C ILE A 133 -15.76 6.75 9.86
N ILE A 134 -15.70 5.55 10.46
CA ILE A 134 -15.83 5.38 11.90
C ILE A 134 -14.42 5.12 12.41
N ASP A 135 -13.86 6.07 13.15
CA ASP A 135 -12.53 5.91 13.73
C ASP A 135 -12.67 5.40 15.16
N ARG A 136 -12.14 4.19 15.40
CA ARG A 136 -12.25 3.53 16.69
C ARG A 136 -11.12 3.89 17.65
N LYS A 137 -10.13 4.63 17.19
CA LYS A 137 -9.11 5.23 18.02
C LYS A 137 -9.42 6.72 18.16
N ALA A 138 -9.39 7.24 19.38
CA ALA A 138 -9.45 8.68 19.60
C ALA A 138 -8.14 9.28 19.09
N ILE A 139 -8.09 9.57 17.79
CA ILE A 139 -6.95 10.22 17.17
C ILE A 139 -7.31 11.68 17.02
N ASN A 140 -6.57 12.54 17.73
CA ASN A 140 -6.71 13.99 17.60
C ASN A 140 -6.06 14.52 16.32
N ASN A 141 -5.82 13.68 15.34
CA ASN A 141 -5.07 14.01 14.14
C ASN A 141 -5.93 13.92 12.91
N VAL A 142 -5.87 14.95 12.11
CA VAL A 142 -6.37 14.91 10.75
C VAL A 142 -5.32 14.17 9.91
N ARG A 143 -5.76 13.16 9.23
CA ARG A 143 -4.92 12.47 8.25
C ARG A 143 -5.06 13.10 6.89
#